data_f5808847f30e041a523047763b542119
#
_entry.id   f5808847f30e041a523047763b542119
#
_cell.length_a   1.000
_cell.length_b   1.000
_cell.length_c   1.000
_cell.angle_alpha   90.00
_cell.angle_beta   90.00
_cell.angle_gamma   90.00
#
_symmetry.space_group_name_H-M   'P 1'
#
loop_
_entity.id
_entity.type
_entity.pdbx_description
1 polymer ?
#
loop_
_entity_poly.entity_id
_entity_poly.type
_entity_poly.pdbx_seq_one_letter_code
_entity_poly.pdbx_strand_id
1 'polypeptide(L)'
;AALGIVPKNIRVTARKIQEFMTAVVAMMTMVGLGFDFNLGELVAACSPGNIAIAFCVVIGAIIGSALVGKVVGFYPIDSAVTAGLCMANRGGAGDIAVLTAADRMGLISYAQLSSRIGGGIVLIIASFAFSILLK
;
A
#
# COMPACT_ATOMS: atom_id res chain seq x y z
N ALA A 1 19.31 -1.94 6.13
CA ALA A 1 19.21 -2.92 7.20
C ALA A 1 19.68 -4.30 6.77
N ALA A 2 19.36 -4.77 5.55
CA ALA A 2 19.73 -6.10 5.08
C ALA A 2 21.24 -6.31 4.87
N LEU A 3 22.00 -5.26 4.59
CA LEU A 3 23.46 -5.33 4.32
C LEU A 3 24.35 -5.09 5.54
N GLY A 4 23.80 -4.90 6.74
CA GLY A 4 24.61 -4.73 7.97
C GLY A 4 25.51 -3.47 8.05
N ILE A 5 25.53 -2.65 6.99
CA ILE A 5 26.46 -1.53 6.79
C ILE A 5 26.10 -0.31 7.66
N VAL A 6 24.83 -0.21 8.12
CA VAL A 6 24.37 0.96 8.86
C VAL A 6 24.62 0.81 10.36
N PRO A 7 25.42 1.68 11.01
CA PRO A 7 25.70 1.62 12.43
C PRO A 7 24.42 1.78 13.26
N LYS A 8 24.39 1.11 14.43
CA LYS A 8 23.21 1.06 15.31
C LYS A 8 22.67 2.44 15.70
N ASN A 9 23.57 3.40 15.92
CA ASN A 9 23.20 4.78 16.30
C ASN A 9 22.41 5.50 15.21
N ILE A 10 22.80 5.36 13.95
CA ILE A 10 22.10 5.98 12.81
C ILE A 10 20.71 5.33 12.65
N ARG A 11 20.61 4.02 12.85
CA ARG A 11 19.34 3.29 12.78
C ARG A 11 18.34 3.74 13.85
N VAL A 12 18.80 3.94 15.10
CA VAL A 12 17.95 4.42 16.20
C VAL A 12 17.50 5.86 15.95
N THR A 13 18.39 6.73 15.50
CA THR A 13 18.06 8.12 15.18
C THR A 13 17.09 8.21 14.00
N ALA A 14 17.32 7.44 12.93
CA ALA A 14 16.42 7.39 11.78
C ALA A 14 15.01 6.90 12.17
N ARG A 15 14.92 5.93 13.07
CA ARG A 15 13.65 5.45 13.58
C ARG A 15 12.90 6.52 14.37
N LYS A 16 13.58 7.24 15.26
CA LYS A 16 12.97 8.37 16.01
C LYS A 16 12.47 9.48 15.09
N ILE A 17 13.26 9.83 14.06
CA ILE A 17 12.85 10.82 13.05
C ILE A 17 11.63 10.31 12.28
N GLN A 18 11.60 9.04 11.89
CA GLN A 18 10.46 8.45 11.20
C GLN A 18 9.20 8.46 12.07
N GLU A 19 9.31 8.08 13.35
CA GLU A 19 8.19 8.10 14.29
C GLU A 19 7.66 9.53 14.50
N PHE A 20 8.55 10.52 14.65
CA PHE A 20 8.18 11.92 14.75
C PHE A 20 7.50 12.43 13.47
N MET A 21 8.08 12.18 12.31
CA MET A 21 7.51 12.58 11.02
C MET A 21 6.15 11.91 10.79
N THR A 22 6.00 10.64 11.13
CA THR A 22 4.72 9.94 10.99
C THR A 22 3.67 10.51 11.94
N ALA A 23 4.02 10.84 13.17
CA ALA A 23 3.07 11.38 14.14
C ALA A 23 2.66 12.83 13.81
N VAL A 24 3.62 13.70 13.53
CA VAL A 24 3.36 15.14 13.35
C VAL A 24 2.88 15.46 11.93
N VAL A 25 3.60 14.99 10.92
CA VAL A 25 3.28 15.30 9.51
C VAL A 25 1.99 14.58 9.08
N ALA A 26 1.76 13.34 9.53
CA ALA A 26 0.51 12.65 9.23
C ALA A 26 -0.69 13.33 9.89
N MET A 27 -0.55 13.83 11.12
CA MET A 27 -1.63 14.61 11.75
C MET A 27 -1.90 15.92 11.01
N MET A 28 -0.85 16.66 10.62
CA MET A 28 -1.02 17.90 9.85
C MET A 28 -1.69 17.64 8.49
N THR A 29 -1.31 16.59 7.79
CA THR A 29 -1.93 16.22 6.52
C THR A 29 -3.38 15.77 6.69
N MET A 30 -3.70 15.05 7.76
CA MET A 30 -5.09 14.66 8.06
C MET A 30 -5.98 15.86 8.39
N VAL A 31 -5.47 16.85 9.13
CA VAL A 31 -6.19 18.09 9.39
C VAL A 31 -6.41 18.86 8.09
N GLY A 32 -5.37 18.99 7.24
CA GLY A 32 -5.49 19.65 5.93
C GLY A 32 -6.53 18.97 5.03
N LEU A 33 -6.50 17.66 4.94
CA LEU A 33 -7.50 16.88 4.20
C LEU A 33 -8.92 17.06 4.78
N GLY A 34 -9.03 17.22 6.11
CA GLY A 34 -10.32 17.44 6.76
C GLY A 34 -10.96 18.77 6.40
N PHE A 35 -10.17 19.81 6.12
CA PHE A 35 -10.69 21.11 5.65
C PHE A 35 -11.22 21.06 4.22
N ASP A 36 -10.58 20.26 3.36
CA ASP A 36 -11.01 20.07 1.96
C ASP A 36 -12.10 18.99 1.82
N PHE A 37 -12.48 18.36 2.93
CA PHE A 37 -13.39 17.22 2.92
C PHE A 37 -14.83 17.65 2.76
N ASN A 38 -15.39 17.40 1.58
CA ASN A 38 -16.79 17.68 1.28
C ASN A 38 -17.63 16.39 1.48
N LEU A 39 -18.47 16.41 2.51
CA LEU A 39 -19.38 15.28 2.83
C LEU A 39 -20.29 14.91 1.64
N GLY A 40 -20.69 15.88 0.82
CA GLY A 40 -21.49 15.64 -0.38
C GLY A 40 -20.74 14.80 -1.43
N GLU A 41 -19.46 15.08 -1.62
CA GLU A 41 -18.60 14.29 -2.53
C GLU A 41 -18.36 12.88 -2.01
N LEU A 42 -18.23 12.72 -0.68
CA LEU A 42 -18.11 11.40 -0.09
C LEU A 42 -19.35 10.55 -0.32
N VAL A 43 -20.54 11.12 -0.12
CA VAL A 43 -21.79 10.42 -0.38
C VAL A 43 -21.93 10.06 -1.86
N ALA A 44 -21.54 10.95 -2.76
CA ALA A 44 -21.50 10.68 -4.20
C ALA A 44 -20.47 9.58 -4.56
N ALA A 45 -19.31 9.58 -3.88
CA ALA A 45 -18.29 8.54 -4.05
C ALA A 45 -18.75 7.17 -3.54
N CYS A 46 -19.64 7.12 -2.55
CA CYS A 46 -20.27 5.88 -2.06
C CYS A 46 -21.37 5.33 -2.97
N SER A 47 -21.43 5.75 -4.23
CA SER A 47 -22.31 5.16 -5.24
C SER A 47 -22.07 3.64 -5.36
N PRO A 48 -23.13 2.82 -5.53
CA PRO A 48 -23.01 1.37 -5.65
C PRO A 48 -22.07 0.94 -6.79
N GLY A 49 -21.96 1.75 -7.85
CA GLY A 49 -21.01 1.51 -8.94
C GLY A 49 -19.55 1.66 -8.48
N ASN A 50 -19.22 2.69 -7.73
CA ASN A 50 -17.86 2.91 -7.21
C ASN A 50 -17.44 1.85 -6.21
N ILE A 51 -18.38 1.40 -5.37
CA ILE A 51 -18.15 0.31 -4.43
C ILE A 51 -17.88 -1.00 -5.20
N ALA A 52 -18.65 -1.30 -6.23
CA ALA A 52 -18.43 -2.48 -7.06
C ALA A 52 -17.06 -2.45 -7.75
N ILE A 53 -16.65 -1.30 -8.28
CA ILE A 53 -15.31 -1.12 -8.89
C ILE A 53 -14.22 -1.35 -7.84
N ALA A 54 -14.35 -0.78 -6.64
CA ALA A 54 -13.37 -0.97 -5.57
C ALA A 54 -13.23 -2.46 -5.19
N PHE A 55 -14.33 -3.18 -5.05
CA PHE A 55 -14.32 -4.62 -4.82
C PHE A 55 -13.64 -5.40 -5.96
N CYS A 56 -13.98 -5.09 -7.21
CA CYS A 56 -13.34 -5.72 -8.38
C CYS A 56 -11.83 -5.50 -8.42
N VAL A 57 -11.37 -4.29 -8.08
CA VAL A 57 -9.93 -3.98 -8.03
C VAL A 57 -9.22 -4.79 -6.97
N VAL A 58 -9.78 -4.87 -5.75
CA VAL A 58 -9.18 -5.64 -4.65
C VAL A 58 -9.15 -7.13 -4.97
N ILE A 59 -10.25 -7.68 -5.45
CA ILE A 59 -10.33 -9.11 -5.84
C ILE A 59 -9.37 -9.40 -7.00
N GLY A 60 -9.30 -8.53 -7.99
CA GLY A 60 -8.36 -8.63 -9.10
C GLY A 60 -6.90 -8.60 -8.64
N ALA A 61 -6.55 -7.74 -7.69
CA ALA A 61 -5.21 -7.68 -7.10
C ALA A 61 -4.85 -8.98 -6.36
N ILE A 62 -5.78 -9.53 -5.58
CA ILE A 62 -5.58 -10.79 -4.84
C ILE A 62 -5.37 -11.96 -5.82
N ILE A 63 -6.25 -12.13 -6.78
CA ILE A 63 -6.19 -13.23 -7.75
C ILE A 63 -4.95 -13.07 -8.64
N GLY A 64 -4.70 -11.88 -9.16
CA GLY A 64 -3.56 -11.60 -10.00
C GLY A 64 -2.23 -11.88 -9.30
N SER A 65 -2.07 -11.41 -8.06
CA SER A 65 -0.85 -11.65 -7.27
C SER A 65 -0.68 -13.12 -6.88
N ALA A 66 -1.76 -13.84 -6.58
CA ALA A 66 -1.73 -15.27 -6.29
C ALA A 66 -1.28 -16.10 -7.52
N LEU A 67 -1.82 -15.77 -8.71
CA LEU A 67 -1.48 -16.46 -9.96
C LEU A 67 -0.01 -16.20 -10.36
N VAL A 68 0.41 -14.93 -10.37
CA VAL A 68 1.79 -14.57 -10.69
C VAL A 68 2.76 -15.15 -9.66
N GLY A 69 2.42 -15.08 -8.37
CA GLY A 69 3.23 -15.67 -7.30
C GLY A 69 3.44 -17.17 -7.49
N LYS A 70 2.39 -17.89 -7.90
CA LYS A 70 2.47 -19.32 -8.20
C LYS A 70 3.40 -19.61 -9.39
N VAL A 71 3.36 -18.78 -10.43
CA VAL A 71 4.24 -18.94 -11.61
C VAL A 71 5.70 -18.71 -11.24
N VAL A 72 5.98 -17.75 -10.35
CA VAL A 72 7.34 -17.43 -9.87
C VAL A 72 7.84 -18.45 -8.82
N GLY A 73 6.97 -19.33 -8.30
CA GLY A 73 7.34 -20.35 -7.32
C GLY A 73 7.15 -19.92 -5.86
N PHE A 74 6.44 -18.80 -5.62
CA PHE A 74 6.04 -18.40 -4.27
C PHE A 74 4.76 -19.12 -3.83
N TYR A 75 4.55 -19.20 -2.53
CA TYR A 75 3.26 -19.66 -1.99
C TYR A 75 2.15 -18.69 -2.41
N PRO A 76 1.08 -19.16 -3.07
CA PRO A 76 0.03 -18.29 -3.60
C PRO A 76 -0.63 -17.42 -2.52
N ILE A 77 -0.80 -17.95 -1.31
CA ILE A 77 -1.41 -17.25 -0.18
C ILE A 77 -0.50 -16.10 0.28
N ASP A 78 0.80 -16.33 0.41
CA ASP A 78 1.76 -15.30 0.82
C ASP A 78 1.86 -14.19 -0.21
N SER A 79 1.83 -14.54 -1.49
CA SER A 79 1.82 -13.57 -2.59
C SER A 79 0.51 -12.78 -2.64
N ALA A 80 -0.65 -13.42 -2.42
CA ALA A 80 -1.94 -12.75 -2.37
C ALA A 80 -2.02 -11.74 -1.23
N VAL A 81 -1.51 -12.09 -0.05
CA VAL A 81 -1.53 -11.21 1.12
C VAL A 81 -0.51 -10.08 0.97
N THR A 82 0.73 -10.37 0.61
CA THR A 82 1.81 -9.36 0.54
C THR A 82 1.70 -8.44 -0.65
N ALA A 83 1.56 -8.99 -1.86
CA ALA A 83 1.51 -8.21 -3.09
C ALA A 83 0.09 -7.79 -3.47
N GLY A 84 -0.94 -8.59 -3.12
CA GLY A 84 -2.32 -8.25 -3.41
C GLY A 84 -2.93 -7.28 -2.39
N LEU A 85 -3.15 -7.74 -1.17
CA LEU A 85 -3.86 -6.96 -0.14
C LEU A 85 -3.03 -5.77 0.38
N CYS A 86 -1.73 -5.95 0.64
CA CYS A 86 -0.90 -4.87 1.15
C CYS A 86 -0.69 -3.78 0.10
N MET A 87 -0.62 -4.12 -1.19
CA MET A 87 -0.52 -3.13 -2.26
C MET A 87 -1.80 -2.28 -2.38
N ALA A 88 -2.97 -2.85 -2.13
CA ALA A 88 -4.23 -2.12 -2.09
C ALA A 88 -4.28 -1.08 -0.97
N ASN A 89 -3.56 -1.30 0.13
CA ASN A 89 -3.45 -0.39 1.28
C ASN A 89 -2.36 0.69 1.15
N ARG A 90 -1.64 0.77 0.05
CA ARG A 90 -0.53 1.71 -0.21
C ARG A 90 0.66 1.61 0.76
N GLY A 91 0.79 0.53 1.52
CA GLY A 91 1.84 0.37 2.53
C GLY A 91 1.56 1.14 3.84
N GLY A 92 2.33 0.84 4.86
CA GLY A 92 2.27 1.51 6.16
C GLY A 92 1.47 0.74 7.22
N ALA A 93 0.63 1.44 7.99
CA ALA A 93 -0.13 0.84 9.09
C ALA A 93 -1.15 -0.22 8.60
N GLY A 94 -1.70 -0.04 7.41
CA GLY A 94 -2.61 -1.00 6.78
C GLY A 94 -1.96 -2.36 6.53
N ASP A 95 -0.70 -2.38 6.11
CA ASP A 95 0.05 -3.64 5.89
C ASP A 95 0.22 -4.41 7.20
N ILE A 96 0.46 -3.69 8.30
CA ILE A 96 0.57 -4.30 9.63
C ILE A 96 -0.75 -4.94 10.03
N ALA A 97 -1.86 -4.24 9.83
CA ALA A 97 -3.19 -4.76 10.16
C ALA A 97 -3.54 -6.01 9.34
N VAL A 98 -3.29 -5.99 8.03
CA VAL A 98 -3.53 -7.13 7.13
C VAL A 98 -2.65 -8.32 7.51
N LEU A 99 -1.35 -8.12 7.72
CA LEU A 99 -0.42 -9.19 8.05
C LEU A 99 -0.65 -9.76 9.46
N THR A 100 -1.09 -8.92 10.40
CA THR A 100 -1.49 -9.39 11.73
C THR A 100 -2.75 -10.24 11.65
N ALA A 101 -3.75 -9.81 10.89
CA ALA A 101 -4.98 -10.58 10.70
C ALA A 101 -4.74 -11.92 9.97
N ALA A 102 -3.74 -11.96 9.09
CA ALA A 102 -3.34 -13.18 8.39
C ALA A 102 -2.34 -14.06 9.17
N ASP A 103 -1.90 -13.64 10.36
CA ASP A 103 -0.85 -14.27 11.16
C ASP A 103 0.47 -14.47 10.38
N ARG A 104 0.84 -13.45 9.60
CA ARG A 104 1.99 -13.48 8.68
C ARG A 104 2.94 -12.29 8.87
N MET A 105 3.14 -11.84 10.10
CA MET A 105 3.99 -10.69 10.42
C MET A 105 5.44 -10.81 9.94
N GLY A 106 5.95 -12.02 9.73
CA GLY A 106 7.29 -12.24 9.16
C GLY A 106 7.47 -11.68 7.75
N LEU A 107 6.38 -11.46 7.01
CA LEU A 107 6.39 -10.95 5.64
C LEU A 107 6.32 -9.42 5.54
N ILE A 108 6.29 -8.69 6.65
CA ILE A 108 6.10 -7.24 6.68
C ILE A 108 7.14 -6.46 5.87
N SER A 109 8.40 -6.89 5.91
CA SER A 109 9.48 -6.24 5.16
C SER A 109 9.30 -6.39 3.66
N TYR A 110 8.83 -7.56 3.22
CA TYR A 110 8.54 -7.83 1.81
C TYR A 110 7.30 -7.09 1.34
N ALA A 111 6.23 -7.07 2.15
CA ALA A 111 5.00 -6.34 1.85
C ALA A 111 5.25 -4.85 1.66
N GLN A 112 5.98 -4.22 2.58
CA GLN A 112 6.30 -2.79 2.50
C GLN A 112 7.23 -2.46 1.32
N LEU A 113 8.20 -3.32 1.01
CA LEU A 113 9.07 -3.12 -0.13
C LEU A 113 8.30 -3.26 -1.44
N SER A 114 7.48 -4.29 -1.56
CA SER A 114 6.60 -4.55 -2.70
C SER A 114 5.64 -3.39 -2.95
N SER A 115 4.96 -2.90 -1.91
CA SER A 115 4.01 -1.79 -2.00
C SER A 115 4.67 -0.50 -2.48
N ARG A 116 5.87 -0.19 -2.02
CA ARG A 116 6.57 1.04 -2.38
C ARG A 116 7.14 1.00 -3.78
N ILE A 117 7.83 -0.08 -4.15
CA ILE A 117 8.43 -0.23 -5.49
C ILE A 117 7.34 -0.50 -6.51
N GLY A 118 6.46 -1.47 -6.25
CA GLY A 118 5.37 -1.82 -7.15
C GLY A 118 4.39 -0.67 -7.36
N GLY A 119 4.03 0.03 -6.29
CA GLY A 119 3.18 1.22 -6.37
C GLY A 119 3.79 2.33 -7.22
N GLY A 120 5.10 2.58 -7.11
CA GLY A 120 5.81 3.54 -7.96
C GLY A 120 5.76 3.17 -9.45
N ILE A 121 6.00 1.91 -9.77
CA ILE A 121 5.95 1.41 -11.15
C ILE A 121 4.52 1.52 -11.72
N VAL A 122 3.52 1.11 -10.94
CA VAL A 122 2.10 1.19 -11.36
C VAL A 122 1.68 2.64 -11.60
N LEU A 123 2.12 3.60 -10.77
CA LEU A 123 1.84 5.02 -10.97
C LEU A 123 2.43 5.54 -12.29
N ILE A 124 3.65 5.16 -12.63
CA ILE A 124 4.29 5.54 -13.89
C ILE A 124 3.49 4.97 -15.07
N ILE A 125 3.15 3.68 -15.03
CA ILE A 125 2.37 3.02 -16.10
C ILE A 125 0.98 3.66 -16.22
N ALA A 126 0.31 3.91 -15.09
CA ALA A 126 -0.99 4.56 -15.07
C ALA A 126 -0.94 5.97 -15.66
N SER A 127 0.07 6.78 -15.31
CA SER A 127 0.25 8.11 -15.88
C SER A 127 0.42 8.07 -17.41
N PHE A 128 1.20 7.12 -17.91
CA PHE A 128 1.33 6.90 -19.36
C PHE A 128 0.01 6.49 -20.01
N ALA A 129 -0.71 5.55 -19.41
CA ALA A 129 -1.99 5.07 -19.92
C ALA A 129 -3.03 6.21 -19.97
N PHE A 130 -3.13 7.00 -18.90
CA PHE A 130 -4.03 8.16 -18.86
C PHE A 130 -3.64 9.23 -19.88
N SER A 131 -2.36 9.50 -20.07
CA SER A 131 -1.87 10.44 -21.10
C SER A 131 -2.25 10.03 -22.52
N ILE A 132 -2.36 8.74 -22.78
CA ILE A 132 -2.75 8.21 -24.10
C ILE A 132 -4.29 8.20 -24.26
N LEU A 133 -5.02 7.85 -23.18
CA LEU A 133 -6.48 7.74 -23.24
C LEU A 133 -7.20 9.09 -23.25
N LEU A 134 -6.60 10.13 -22.66
CA LEU A 134 -7.18 11.47 -22.55
C LEU A 134 -6.76 12.40 -23.70
N LYS A 135 -6.05 11.89 -24.70
CA LYS A 135 -5.66 12.61 -25.89
C LYS A 135 -6.59 12.28 -27.07
#